data_309267b94752f15eb1eff63fdb2d2a49
#
_entry.id   309267b94752f15eb1eff63fdb2d2a49
#
_cell.length_a   1.000
_cell.length_b   1.000
_cell.length_c   1.000
_cell.angle_alpha   90.00
_cell.angle_beta   90.00
_cell.angle_gamma   90.00
#
_symmetry.space_group_name_H-M   'P 1'
#
loop_
_entity.id
_entity.type
_entity.pdbx_description
1 polymer ?
#
loop_
_entity_poly.entity_id
_entity_poly.type
_entity_poly.pdbx_seq_one_letter_code
_entity_poly.pdbx_strand_id
1 'polypeptide(L)'
;MSKLVAGMVGLSLVAALPVAAGAAVLGPDAAACGGNGPAMLVHIDGFKKRTGTLRIQSYGGNPTRYFEKGSWLRRIDVAVPNSGAADICVPVPANGNYAVSVRHDVDGSGKTGMNDGGGMSGNPKLSLMDVIFKRKPNPDKVQVNVHGVTRVPVVLNYVQGGSFGPLAMASR
;
A
#
# COMPACT_ATOMS: atom_id res chain seq x y z
N MET A 1 -40.80 -27.90 -60.38
CA MET A 1 -41.18 -27.43 -59.01
C MET A 1 -39.93 -27.51 -58.16
N SER A 2 -39.18 -26.41 -58.04
CA SER A 2 -37.90 -26.33 -57.32
C SER A 2 -38.09 -25.53 -56.02
N LYS A 3 -37.88 -26.16 -54.87
CA LYS A 3 -38.00 -25.53 -53.54
C LYS A 3 -36.62 -25.03 -53.11
N LEU A 4 -36.46 -23.71 -53.06
CA LEU A 4 -35.31 -23.02 -52.45
C LEU A 4 -35.48 -23.09 -50.93
N VAL A 5 -34.48 -23.68 -50.25
CA VAL A 5 -34.35 -23.66 -48.77
C VAL A 5 -33.36 -22.52 -48.44
N ALA A 6 -33.87 -21.44 -47.85
CA ALA A 6 -33.05 -20.34 -47.35
C ALA A 6 -32.51 -20.70 -45.96
N GLY A 7 -31.19 -20.93 -45.86
CA GLY A 7 -30.51 -21.14 -44.56
C GLY A 7 -30.27 -19.79 -43.87
N MET A 8 -30.85 -19.61 -42.67
CA MET A 8 -30.56 -18.50 -41.79
C MET A 8 -29.27 -18.78 -41.02
N VAL A 9 -28.19 -18.03 -41.31
CA VAL A 9 -26.94 -18.03 -40.51
C VAL A 9 -27.15 -17.06 -39.38
N GLY A 10 -27.33 -17.58 -38.16
CA GLY A 10 -27.40 -16.79 -36.95
C GLY A 10 -26.02 -16.33 -36.55
N LEU A 11 -25.79 -15.01 -36.56
CA LEU A 11 -24.57 -14.36 -36.08
C LEU A 11 -24.64 -14.22 -34.54
N SER A 12 -23.97 -15.11 -33.80
CA SER A 12 -23.89 -15.02 -32.34
C SER A 12 -22.89 -13.93 -31.94
N LEU A 13 -23.39 -12.83 -31.43
CA LEU A 13 -22.58 -11.73 -30.85
C LEU A 13 -22.07 -12.18 -29.46
N VAL A 14 -20.81 -12.54 -29.35
CA VAL A 14 -20.17 -12.79 -28.06
C VAL A 14 -19.80 -11.44 -27.42
N ALA A 15 -20.57 -11.03 -26.43
CA ALA A 15 -20.26 -9.84 -25.62
C ALA A 15 -19.05 -10.15 -24.70
N ALA A 16 -17.90 -9.57 -25.00
CA ALA A 16 -16.74 -9.61 -24.10
C ALA A 16 -17.01 -8.70 -22.89
N LEU A 17 -17.14 -9.30 -21.69
CA LEU A 17 -17.22 -8.55 -20.45
C LEU A 17 -15.86 -7.92 -20.16
N PRO A 18 -15.80 -6.63 -19.77
CA PRO A 18 -14.55 -6.01 -19.35
C PRO A 18 -14.06 -6.69 -18.07
N VAL A 19 -12.90 -7.33 -18.15
CA VAL A 19 -12.16 -7.79 -16.96
C VAL A 19 -11.67 -6.54 -16.25
N ALA A 20 -12.16 -6.28 -15.05
CA ALA A 20 -11.63 -5.22 -14.20
C ALA A 20 -10.15 -5.52 -13.93
N ALA A 21 -9.25 -4.76 -14.55
CA ALA A 21 -7.83 -4.84 -14.29
C ALA A 21 -7.61 -4.42 -12.83
N GLY A 22 -7.31 -5.36 -11.95
CA GLY A 22 -6.86 -5.07 -10.60
C GLY A 22 -5.64 -4.14 -10.65
N ALA A 23 -5.49 -3.24 -9.67
CA ALA A 23 -4.32 -2.37 -9.60
C ALA A 23 -3.05 -3.23 -9.63
N ALA A 24 -2.10 -2.87 -10.49
CA ALA A 24 -0.83 -3.59 -10.60
C ALA A 24 -0.06 -3.49 -9.28
N VAL A 25 0.45 -4.62 -8.79
CA VAL A 25 1.34 -4.65 -7.63
C VAL A 25 2.70 -4.08 -8.03
N LEU A 26 3.15 -3.05 -7.32
CA LEU A 26 4.38 -2.31 -7.61
C LEU A 26 5.58 -2.88 -6.86
N GLY A 27 6.77 -2.59 -7.38
CA GLY A 27 8.03 -2.89 -6.73
C GLY A 27 8.66 -4.23 -7.13
N PRO A 28 9.87 -4.49 -6.64
CA PRO A 28 10.69 -5.63 -7.08
C PRO A 28 10.14 -6.99 -6.63
N ASP A 29 9.34 -7.00 -5.57
CA ASP A 29 8.84 -8.24 -4.97
C ASP A 29 7.36 -8.54 -5.35
N ALA A 30 6.82 -7.90 -6.40
CA ALA A 30 5.42 -8.02 -6.81
C ALA A 30 4.97 -9.49 -6.99
N ALA A 31 5.83 -10.33 -7.56
CA ALA A 31 5.54 -11.75 -7.79
C ALA A 31 5.31 -12.55 -6.48
N ALA A 32 5.89 -12.11 -5.35
CA ALA A 32 5.75 -12.83 -4.08
C ALA A 32 4.30 -12.85 -3.57
N CYS A 33 3.51 -11.83 -3.90
CA CYS A 33 2.08 -11.78 -3.53
C CYS A 33 1.17 -12.58 -4.49
N GLY A 34 1.69 -13.10 -5.59
CA GLY A 34 1.01 -14.08 -6.45
C GLY A 34 1.32 -15.53 -6.09
N GLY A 35 2.25 -15.76 -5.16
CA GLY A 35 2.67 -17.08 -4.70
C GLY A 35 1.97 -17.54 -3.42
N ASN A 36 2.44 -18.67 -2.87
CA ASN A 36 1.90 -19.29 -1.64
C ASN A 36 2.68 -18.92 -0.38
N GLY A 37 3.76 -18.14 -0.49
CA GLY A 37 4.60 -17.72 0.64
C GLY A 37 3.95 -16.60 1.47
N PRO A 38 4.39 -16.43 2.73
CA PRO A 38 3.90 -15.36 3.57
C PRO A 38 4.41 -14.00 3.05
N ALA A 39 3.47 -13.07 2.83
CA ALA A 39 3.77 -11.73 2.38
C ALA A 39 2.70 -10.74 2.85
N MET A 40 3.08 -9.48 2.98
CA MET A 40 2.15 -8.37 3.17
C MET A 40 1.89 -7.69 1.82
N LEU A 41 0.62 -7.64 1.39
CA LEU A 41 0.18 -6.77 0.30
C LEU A 41 -0.20 -5.41 0.91
N VAL A 42 0.76 -4.50 0.94
CA VAL A 42 0.60 -3.18 1.54
C VAL A 42 -0.20 -2.29 0.59
N HIS A 43 -1.42 -1.95 0.99
CA HIS A 43 -2.34 -1.10 0.24
C HIS A 43 -2.27 0.33 0.78
N ILE A 44 -1.68 1.23 0.01
CA ILE A 44 -1.39 2.61 0.42
C ILE A 44 -2.36 3.56 -0.27
N ASP A 45 -3.03 4.38 0.53
CA ASP A 45 -3.99 5.39 0.06
C ASP A 45 -3.76 6.75 0.74
N GLY A 46 -4.54 7.77 0.33
CA GLY A 46 -4.49 9.10 0.95
C GLY A 46 -3.35 9.99 0.42
N PHE A 47 -2.97 9.87 -0.85
CA PHE A 47 -1.90 10.66 -1.45
C PHE A 47 -2.24 12.15 -1.56
N LYS A 48 -1.39 13.03 -0.99
CA LYS A 48 -1.47 14.49 -1.14
C LYS A 48 -1.03 14.96 -2.53
N LYS A 49 0.00 14.30 -3.09
CA LYS A 49 0.55 14.56 -4.43
C LYS A 49 0.93 13.24 -5.10
N ARG A 50 1.04 13.28 -6.42
CA ARG A 50 1.44 12.12 -7.24
C ARG A 50 2.88 12.27 -7.73
N THR A 51 3.77 12.78 -6.85
CA THR A 51 5.20 13.01 -7.12
C THR A 51 6.05 12.32 -6.08
N GLY A 52 7.33 12.18 -6.36
CA GLY A 52 8.31 11.64 -5.42
C GLY A 52 8.28 10.12 -5.30
N THR A 53 8.66 9.62 -4.13
CA THR A 53 8.86 8.20 -3.88
C THR A 53 8.11 7.72 -2.64
N LEU A 54 7.71 6.45 -2.68
CA LEU A 54 7.23 5.72 -1.51
C LEU A 54 8.35 4.85 -0.99
N ARG A 55 8.63 4.93 0.30
CA ARG A 55 9.51 4.01 1.01
C ARG A 55 8.67 3.14 1.94
N ILE A 56 8.70 1.85 1.72
CA ILE A 56 8.02 0.87 2.55
C ILE A 56 9.07 0.10 3.34
N GLN A 57 8.87 -0.04 4.65
CA GLN A 57 9.76 -0.81 5.52
C GLN A 57 8.95 -1.76 6.39
N SER A 58 9.33 -3.05 6.39
CA SER A 58 8.71 -4.04 7.27
C SER A 58 9.58 -4.31 8.48
N TYR A 59 8.94 -4.66 9.58
CA TYR A 59 9.55 -4.97 10.87
C TYR A 59 8.94 -6.26 11.42
N GLY A 60 9.76 -7.07 12.09
CA GLY A 60 9.35 -8.32 12.72
C GLY A 60 10.21 -8.62 13.95
N GLY A 61 9.97 -9.76 14.58
CA GLY A 61 10.69 -10.17 15.78
C GLY A 61 10.28 -9.34 17.00
N ASN A 62 11.25 -8.70 17.69
CA ASN A 62 10.98 -7.96 18.91
C ASN A 62 10.20 -6.66 18.65
N PRO A 63 8.93 -6.53 19.10
CA PRO A 63 8.08 -5.36 18.85
C PRO A 63 8.63 -4.05 19.42
N THR A 64 9.46 -4.08 20.44
CA THR A 64 10.07 -2.87 21.02
C THR A 64 11.04 -2.19 20.06
N ARG A 65 11.54 -2.94 19.08
CA ARG A 65 12.46 -2.46 18.05
C ARG A 65 11.79 -1.99 16.76
N TYR A 66 10.46 -2.07 16.68
CA TYR A 66 9.73 -1.56 15.52
C TYR A 66 10.04 -0.08 15.29
N PHE A 67 10.19 0.28 14.03
CA PHE A 67 10.50 1.64 13.55
C PHE A 67 11.85 2.21 14.02
N GLU A 68 12.74 1.40 14.59
CA GLU A 68 14.12 1.81 14.84
C GLU A 68 14.94 1.83 13.54
N LYS A 69 15.90 2.74 13.51
CA LYS A 69 16.85 2.82 12.37
C LYS A 69 17.62 1.51 12.28
N GLY A 70 17.60 0.89 11.11
CA GLY A 70 18.32 -0.36 10.84
C GLY A 70 17.64 -1.64 11.31
N SER A 71 16.45 -1.56 11.94
CA SER A 71 15.71 -2.75 12.42
C SER A 71 14.69 -3.29 11.39
N TRP A 72 14.64 -2.71 10.19
CA TRP A 72 13.76 -3.22 9.14
C TRP A 72 14.24 -4.57 8.60
N LEU A 73 13.32 -5.46 8.27
CA LEU A 73 13.59 -6.71 7.57
C LEU A 73 13.70 -6.49 6.06
N ARG A 74 12.81 -5.70 5.50
CA ARG A 74 12.78 -5.34 4.09
C ARG A 74 12.53 -3.84 3.92
N ARG A 75 13.24 -3.22 2.96
CA ARG A 75 12.98 -1.85 2.49
C ARG A 75 12.75 -1.89 0.99
N ILE A 76 11.69 -1.23 0.54
CA ILE A 76 11.33 -1.09 -0.85
C ILE A 76 11.09 0.39 -1.12
N ASP A 77 11.73 0.91 -2.16
CA ASP A 77 11.51 2.28 -2.65
C ASP A 77 10.90 2.17 -4.06
N VAL A 78 9.75 2.83 -4.29
CA VAL A 78 9.05 2.86 -5.57
C VAL A 78 8.59 4.28 -5.90
N ALA A 79 8.41 4.59 -7.18
CA ALA A 79 7.77 5.84 -7.59
C ALA A 79 6.30 5.85 -7.17
N VAL A 80 5.78 7.03 -6.85
CA VAL A 80 4.33 7.20 -6.58
C VAL A 80 3.54 6.94 -7.86
N PRO A 81 2.48 6.11 -7.85
CA PRO A 81 1.66 5.88 -9.04
C PRO A 81 0.89 7.14 -9.42
N ASN A 82 0.62 7.31 -10.71
CA ASN A 82 -0.06 8.49 -11.25
C ASN A 82 -1.51 8.62 -10.76
N SER A 83 -2.15 7.54 -10.36
CA SER A 83 -3.55 7.53 -9.89
C SER A 83 -3.82 6.34 -8.95
N GLY A 84 -4.95 6.38 -8.25
CA GLY A 84 -5.42 5.29 -7.39
C GLY A 84 -4.56 5.05 -6.14
N ALA A 85 -4.81 3.96 -5.47
CA ALA A 85 -3.98 3.45 -4.39
C ALA A 85 -2.70 2.78 -4.95
N ALA A 86 -1.70 2.57 -4.10
CA ALA A 86 -0.50 1.81 -4.43
C ALA A 86 -0.51 0.48 -3.68
N ASP A 87 -0.45 -0.62 -4.41
CA ASP A 87 -0.30 -1.96 -3.84
C ASP A 87 1.16 -2.40 -3.98
N ILE A 88 1.84 -2.66 -2.85
CA ILE A 88 3.24 -3.08 -2.81
C ILE A 88 3.35 -4.40 -2.06
N CYS A 89 3.98 -5.39 -2.68
CA CYS A 89 4.24 -6.67 -2.05
C CYS A 89 5.51 -6.61 -1.19
N VAL A 90 5.40 -7.06 0.05
CA VAL A 90 6.52 -7.16 1.01
C VAL A 90 6.57 -8.57 1.55
N PRO A 91 7.44 -9.44 1.01
CA PRO A 91 7.60 -10.79 1.54
C PRO A 91 8.16 -10.76 2.96
N VAL A 92 7.74 -11.73 3.78
CA VAL A 92 8.22 -11.91 5.14
C VAL A 92 8.76 -13.34 5.31
N PRO A 93 9.67 -13.58 6.28
CA PRO A 93 10.35 -14.88 6.40
C PRO A 93 9.43 -16.05 6.76
N ALA A 94 8.37 -15.79 7.54
CA ALA A 94 7.44 -16.79 8.02
C ALA A 94 6.09 -16.15 8.37
N ASN A 95 5.05 -16.97 8.58
CA ASN A 95 3.81 -16.49 9.21
C ASN A 95 4.11 -15.95 10.61
N GLY A 96 3.46 -14.87 11.01
CA GLY A 96 3.71 -14.24 12.31
C GLY A 96 3.31 -12.78 12.37
N ASN A 97 3.77 -12.10 13.41
CA ASN A 97 3.44 -10.70 13.67
C ASN A 97 4.50 -9.76 13.10
N TYR A 98 4.04 -8.80 12.30
CA TYR A 98 4.86 -7.80 11.63
C TYR A 98 4.26 -6.41 11.77
N ALA A 99 5.04 -5.40 11.47
CA ALA A 99 4.57 -4.04 11.28
C ALA A 99 5.15 -3.47 9.99
N VAL A 100 4.47 -2.46 9.42
CA VAL A 100 4.92 -1.73 8.25
C VAL A 100 4.92 -0.24 8.55
N SER A 101 5.95 0.46 8.07
CA SER A 101 5.91 1.91 7.90
C SER A 101 6.00 2.28 6.43
N VAL A 102 5.30 3.34 6.07
CA VAL A 102 5.34 3.95 4.74
C VAL A 102 5.73 5.40 4.89
N ARG A 103 6.69 5.87 4.09
CA ARG A 103 7.03 7.27 3.92
C ARG A 103 6.75 7.68 2.49
N HIS A 104 6.02 8.76 2.30
CA HIS A 104 5.87 9.44 1.04
C HIS A 104 6.81 10.65 1.01
N ASP A 105 7.91 10.52 0.32
CA ASP A 105 8.93 11.55 0.07
C ASP A 105 8.48 12.35 -1.15
N VAL A 106 7.75 13.43 -0.92
CA VAL A 106 7.01 14.18 -1.96
C VAL A 106 7.93 14.89 -2.93
N ASP A 107 9.06 15.39 -2.45
CA ASP A 107 10.05 16.13 -3.25
C ASP A 107 11.24 15.26 -3.70
N GLY A 108 11.30 13.99 -3.29
CA GLY A 108 12.36 13.07 -3.64
C GLY A 108 13.71 13.40 -3.00
N SER A 109 13.73 14.19 -1.93
CA SER A 109 14.94 14.64 -1.25
C SER A 109 15.72 13.54 -0.51
N GLY A 110 15.07 12.39 -0.27
CA GLY A 110 15.60 11.31 0.54
C GLY A 110 15.56 11.58 2.05
N LYS A 111 15.19 12.79 2.46
CA LYS A 111 15.05 13.24 3.86
C LYS A 111 13.57 13.37 4.22
N THR A 112 13.25 13.37 5.50
CA THR A 112 11.88 13.63 5.97
C THR A 112 11.68 15.12 6.14
N GLY A 113 10.76 15.71 5.37
CA GLY A 113 10.36 17.11 5.40
C GLY A 113 8.93 17.30 5.90
N MET A 114 8.54 18.56 6.13
CA MET A 114 7.19 18.92 6.59
C MET A 114 6.09 18.67 5.52
N ASN A 115 6.48 18.57 4.25
CA ASN A 115 5.56 18.28 3.15
C ASN A 115 5.38 16.79 2.91
N ASP A 116 6.24 15.97 3.52
CA ASP A 116 6.20 14.52 3.35
C ASP A 116 5.03 13.90 4.12
N GLY A 117 4.66 12.73 3.65
CA GLY A 117 3.63 11.92 4.30
C GLY A 117 4.20 10.70 4.99
N GLY A 118 3.44 10.20 5.94
CA GLY A 118 3.78 8.95 6.62
C GLY A 118 2.55 8.16 7.01
N GLY A 119 2.69 6.84 7.06
CA GLY A 119 1.66 5.92 7.50
C GLY A 119 2.28 4.67 8.12
N MET A 120 1.48 3.94 8.86
CA MET A 120 1.88 2.68 9.49
C MET A 120 0.75 1.67 9.41
N SER A 121 1.07 0.39 9.44
CA SER A 121 0.06 -0.65 9.63
C SER A 121 -0.78 -0.37 10.89
N GLY A 122 -2.05 -0.76 10.86
CA GLY A 122 -3.00 -0.46 11.94
C GLY A 122 -3.48 0.98 11.98
N ASN A 123 -2.93 1.89 11.16
CA ASN A 123 -3.30 3.31 11.06
C ASN A 123 -3.45 4.00 12.44
N PRO A 124 -2.43 3.95 13.32
CA PRO A 124 -2.50 4.55 14.64
C PRO A 124 -2.71 6.06 14.52
N LYS A 125 -3.54 6.64 15.37
CA LYS A 125 -3.67 8.08 15.47
C LYS A 125 -2.42 8.64 16.15
N LEU A 126 -1.67 9.47 15.42
CA LEU A 126 -0.50 10.17 15.92
C LEU A 126 -0.81 11.68 15.94
N SER A 127 -0.36 12.34 16.99
CA SER A 127 -0.37 13.80 17.07
C SER A 127 0.84 14.38 16.33
N LEU A 128 0.79 15.67 15.97
CA LEU A 128 1.94 16.37 15.42
C LEU A 128 3.16 16.31 16.38
N MET A 129 2.90 16.36 17.69
CA MET A 129 3.96 16.27 18.71
C MET A 129 4.61 14.88 18.72
N ASP A 130 3.86 13.81 18.48
CA ASP A 130 4.44 12.47 18.39
C ASP A 130 5.39 12.38 17.19
N VAL A 131 5.03 13.01 16.06
CA VAL A 131 5.87 13.07 14.87
C VAL A 131 7.15 13.89 15.11
N ILE A 132 7.02 15.10 15.71
CA ILE A 132 8.15 15.97 16.00
C ILE A 132 9.14 15.32 16.96
N PHE A 133 8.65 14.70 18.03
CA PHE A 133 9.49 14.02 19.02
C PHE A 133 9.80 12.57 18.67
N LYS A 134 9.42 12.13 17.47
CA LYS A 134 9.64 10.74 16.95
C LYS A 134 9.18 9.67 17.95
N ARG A 135 8.05 9.93 18.61
CA ARG A 135 7.43 8.95 19.51
C ARG A 135 6.88 7.79 18.72
N LYS A 136 7.21 6.58 19.13
CA LYS A 136 6.69 5.38 18.50
C LYS A 136 5.29 5.07 19.02
N PRO A 137 4.37 4.60 18.16
CA PRO A 137 3.10 4.06 18.64
C PRO A 137 3.32 2.78 19.45
N ASN A 138 2.34 2.44 20.30
CA ASN A 138 2.33 1.13 20.95
C ASN A 138 2.37 0.02 19.89
N PRO A 139 3.26 -0.98 20.01
CA PRO A 139 3.37 -2.08 19.07
C PRO A 139 2.04 -2.78 18.76
N ASP A 140 1.18 -2.98 19.75
CA ASP A 140 -0.14 -3.62 19.57
C ASP A 140 -1.07 -2.87 18.60
N LYS A 141 -0.83 -1.57 18.40
CA LYS A 141 -1.61 -0.74 17.46
C LYS A 141 -1.15 -0.83 16.01
N VAL A 142 0.02 -1.41 15.80
CA VAL A 142 0.67 -1.46 14.47
C VAL A 142 0.96 -2.87 14.00
N GLN A 143 0.88 -3.86 14.88
CA GLN A 143 1.08 -5.26 14.53
C GLN A 143 -0.03 -5.77 13.61
N VAL A 144 0.40 -6.54 12.61
CA VAL A 144 -0.47 -7.30 11.71
C VAL A 144 -0.03 -8.76 11.79
N ASN A 145 -0.97 -9.64 12.04
CA ASN A 145 -0.72 -11.09 11.94
C ASN A 145 -0.75 -11.50 10.47
N VAL A 146 0.41 -11.89 9.95
CA VAL A 146 0.57 -12.33 8.56
C VAL A 146 0.43 -13.85 8.48
N HIS A 147 -0.50 -14.28 7.66
CA HIS A 147 -0.73 -15.69 7.32
C HIS A 147 -0.96 -15.80 5.81
N GLY A 148 -0.03 -16.43 5.09
CA GLY A 148 -0.01 -16.37 3.63
C GLY A 148 0.11 -14.93 3.14
N VAL A 149 -0.56 -14.60 2.03
CA VAL A 149 -0.62 -13.20 1.54
C VAL A 149 -1.69 -12.43 2.30
N THR A 150 -1.27 -11.50 3.13
CA THR A 150 -2.14 -10.70 4.00
C THR A 150 -2.19 -9.25 3.53
N ARG A 151 -3.40 -8.72 3.24
CA ARG A 151 -3.59 -7.30 2.87
C ARG A 151 -3.44 -6.41 4.09
N VAL A 152 -2.61 -5.38 3.97
CA VAL A 152 -2.29 -4.42 5.03
C VAL A 152 -2.64 -3.00 4.56
N PRO A 153 -3.79 -2.44 4.96
CA PRO A 153 -4.15 -1.07 4.60
C PRO A 153 -3.32 -0.05 5.37
N VAL A 154 -2.79 0.95 4.66
CA VAL A 154 -2.04 2.07 5.21
C VAL A 154 -2.55 3.37 4.61
N VAL A 155 -3.04 4.28 5.44
CA VAL A 155 -3.45 5.62 5.04
C VAL A 155 -2.31 6.60 5.31
N LEU A 156 -1.94 7.37 4.29
CA LEU A 156 -0.93 8.42 4.43
C LEU A 156 -1.49 9.61 5.21
N ASN A 157 -0.71 10.07 6.16
CA ASN A 157 -0.96 11.24 6.97
C ASN A 157 0.06 12.32 6.65
N TYR A 158 -0.34 13.58 6.72
CA TYR A 158 0.50 14.74 6.42
C TYR A 158 0.31 15.82 7.48
N VAL A 159 1.29 16.70 7.59
CA VAL A 159 1.14 17.92 8.39
C VAL A 159 0.23 18.91 7.64
N GLN A 160 -0.84 19.34 8.30
CA GLN A 160 -1.85 20.26 7.77
C GLN A 160 -2.35 21.18 8.89
N GLY A 161 -2.20 22.51 8.71
CA GLY A 161 -2.77 23.50 9.64
C GLY A 161 -2.41 23.29 11.12
N GLY A 162 -1.19 22.77 11.41
CA GLY A 162 -0.76 22.50 12.78
C GLY A 162 -1.21 21.13 13.35
N SER A 163 -1.83 20.29 12.53
CA SER A 163 -2.19 18.91 12.87
C SER A 163 -1.46 17.91 11.97
N PHE A 164 -1.38 16.64 12.40
CA PHE A 164 -0.93 15.53 11.59
C PHE A 164 -2.06 14.53 11.44
N GLY A 165 -2.41 14.22 10.19
CA GLY A 165 -3.54 13.32 9.93
C GLY A 165 -3.75 13.04 8.45
N PRO A 166 -4.73 12.17 8.12
CA PRO A 166 -5.10 11.89 6.75
C PRO A 166 -5.69 13.16 6.10
N LEU A 167 -5.60 13.24 4.79
CA LEU A 167 -6.27 14.30 4.04
C LEU A 167 -7.79 14.20 4.28
N ALA A 168 -8.44 15.35 4.53
CA ALA A 168 -9.89 15.38 4.52
C ALA A 168 -10.36 14.93 3.13
N MET A 169 -11.20 13.90 3.08
CA MET A 169 -11.83 13.52 1.81
C MET A 169 -12.72 14.68 1.40
N ALA A 170 -12.44 15.25 0.23
CA ALA A 170 -13.35 16.23 -0.35
C ALA A 170 -14.72 15.56 -0.46
N SER A 171 -15.69 16.07 0.26
CA SER A 171 -17.10 15.65 0.10
C SER A 171 -17.48 15.92 -1.35
N ARG A 172 -17.67 14.83 -2.11
CA ARG A 172 -18.22 14.89 -3.47
C ARG A 172 -19.71 15.08 -3.41
#